data_27de1de16f301fe2274c7bf1d28bb2a3
#
_entry.id   27de1de16f301fe2274c7bf1d28bb2a3
#
_cell.length_a   1.000
_cell.length_b   1.000
_cell.length_c   1.000
_cell.angle_alpha   90.00
_cell.angle_beta   90.00
_cell.angle_gamma   90.00
#
_symmetry.space_group_name_H-M   'P 1'
#
loop_
_entity.id
_entity.type
_entity.pdbx_description
1 polymer ?
#
loop_
_entity_poly.entity_id
_entity_poly.type
_entity_poly.pdbx_seq_one_letter_code
_entity_poly.pdbx_strand_id
1 'polypeptide(L)'
;MARFSRIIGTGSYLPERVITNAELETRIDTTDAWITERTGIRQRHVAADGEFTVDLAEAASRAALASAGLSSVDLIVVATTTPDRVFPSTACLLQSRLDIHGGPAFDVQAVCAGFMYALSVADHFIKAGTANTALVVGAETFSRIVNWNDRDTCVLFGDGAGAVVLRADTTPGILSTHLHADGDYAECLHVPHGVSNNLASVTAGTAYVEMAGREVFRMAVQKMGEVVEEALDANGLEREDIDWLVPHQANIRIIAATAKKLKLPMDRVVLTVAEHGNTSAASIPLALDVAARRGDFRDGDRLLLEGFGGGFTWGGALLEWRT
;
A
#
# COMPACT_ATOMS: atom_id res chain seq x y z
N MET A 1 -15.76 14.26 24.13
CA MET A 1 -14.87 15.03 23.24
C MET A 1 -14.74 14.26 21.95
N ALA A 2 -14.59 14.93 20.82
CA ALA A 2 -14.29 14.26 19.56
C ALA A 2 -12.97 13.48 19.70
N ARG A 3 -12.90 12.30 19.08
CA ARG A 3 -11.73 11.41 19.11
C ARG A 3 -11.30 11.16 17.68
N PHE A 4 -10.07 11.46 17.41
CA PHE A 4 -9.43 11.29 16.10
C PHE A 4 -8.28 10.30 16.21
N SER A 5 -7.81 9.78 15.10
CA SER A 5 -6.55 9.07 15.00
C SER A 5 -5.52 9.92 14.28
N ARG A 6 -4.28 9.84 14.72
CA ARG A 6 -3.15 10.57 14.17
C ARG A 6 -1.98 9.61 13.90
N ILE A 7 -1.32 9.78 12.76
CA ILE A 7 -0.05 9.10 12.50
C ILE A 7 1.03 9.74 13.38
N ILE A 8 1.70 8.90 14.18
CA ILE A 8 2.74 9.34 15.10
C ILE A 8 4.10 8.68 14.84
N GLY A 9 4.15 7.75 13.89
CA GLY A 9 5.39 7.10 13.47
C GLY A 9 5.19 6.38 12.15
N THR A 10 6.25 6.32 11.36
CA THR A 10 6.32 5.62 10.08
C THR A 10 7.54 4.74 10.04
N GLY A 11 7.50 3.68 9.23
CA GLY A 11 8.62 2.80 9.00
C GLY A 11 8.46 2.00 7.71
N SER A 12 9.57 1.61 7.13
CA SER A 12 9.57 0.87 5.88
C SER A 12 10.71 -0.13 5.80
N TYR A 13 10.53 -1.13 4.94
CA TYR A 13 11.56 -2.10 4.60
C TYR A 13 11.44 -2.53 3.13
N LEU A 14 12.56 -2.63 2.46
CA LEU A 14 12.70 -3.21 1.13
C LEU A 14 13.73 -4.33 1.19
N PRO A 15 13.46 -5.51 0.58
CA PRO A 15 14.45 -6.57 0.46
C PRO A 15 15.76 -6.09 -0.18
N GLU A 16 16.89 -6.69 0.19
CA GLU A 16 18.20 -6.29 -0.32
C GLU A 16 18.38 -6.56 -1.81
N ARG A 17 17.76 -7.64 -2.32
CA ARG A 17 17.89 -8.03 -3.73
C ARG A 17 17.13 -7.07 -4.62
N VAL A 18 17.85 -6.45 -5.56
CA VAL A 18 17.30 -5.59 -6.61
C VAL A 18 17.33 -6.31 -7.94
N ILE A 19 16.21 -6.29 -8.66
CA ILE A 19 16.11 -6.67 -10.07
C ILE A 19 15.98 -5.40 -10.90
N THR A 20 16.96 -5.10 -11.73
CA THR A 20 16.95 -3.96 -12.64
C THR A 20 16.23 -4.29 -13.95
N ASN A 21 15.85 -3.27 -14.72
CA ASN A 21 15.29 -3.47 -16.06
C ASN A 21 16.33 -4.16 -16.98
N ALA A 22 17.62 -3.82 -16.85
CA ALA A 22 18.70 -4.48 -17.60
C ALA A 22 18.79 -5.98 -17.29
N GLU A 23 18.52 -6.41 -16.07
CA GLU A 23 18.45 -7.84 -15.73
C GLU A 23 17.24 -8.50 -16.41
N LEU A 24 16.08 -7.84 -16.47
CA LEU A 24 14.89 -8.36 -17.17
C LEU A 24 15.09 -8.49 -18.68
N GLU A 25 15.83 -7.59 -19.31
CA GLU A 25 16.17 -7.67 -20.74
C GLU A 25 16.90 -8.98 -21.10
N THR A 26 17.60 -9.57 -20.15
CA THR A 26 18.29 -10.86 -20.38
C THR A 26 17.37 -12.08 -20.32
N ARG A 27 16.12 -11.90 -19.84
CA ARG A 27 15.19 -13.00 -19.54
C ARG A 27 13.96 -13.01 -20.43
N ILE A 28 13.48 -11.83 -20.81
CA ILE A 28 12.24 -11.64 -21.58
C ILE A 28 12.45 -10.60 -22.68
N ASP A 29 11.60 -10.62 -23.70
CA ASP A 29 11.63 -9.66 -24.80
C ASP A 29 11.13 -8.27 -24.35
N THR A 30 12.03 -7.46 -23.78
CA THR A 30 11.76 -6.10 -23.29
C THR A 30 13.02 -5.24 -23.36
N THR A 31 12.89 -3.94 -23.05
CA THR A 31 14.04 -3.01 -22.90
C THR A 31 13.81 -2.08 -21.72
N ASP A 32 14.89 -1.57 -21.09
CA ASP A 32 14.82 -0.57 -20.03
C ASP A 32 14.03 0.67 -20.50
N ALA A 33 14.28 1.13 -21.71
CA ALA A 33 13.56 2.25 -22.29
C ALA A 33 12.04 1.98 -22.37
N TRP A 34 11.64 0.79 -22.81
CA TRP A 34 10.23 0.41 -22.93
C TRP A 34 9.53 0.36 -21.56
N ILE A 35 10.19 -0.25 -20.55
CA ILE A 35 9.66 -0.35 -19.17
C ILE A 35 9.54 1.05 -18.56
N THR A 36 10.61 1.84 -18.61
CA THR A 36 10.69 3.17 -17.98
C THR A 36 9.68 4.14 -18.59
N GLU A 37 9.56 4.18 -19.93
CA GLU A 37 8.60 5.05 -20.61
C GLU A 37 7.14 4.74 -20.25
N ARG A 38 6.81 3.46 -20.09
CA ARG A 38 5.44 3.02 -19.86
C ARG A 38 5.04 3.03 -18.39
N THR A 39 5.98 2.77 -17.48
CA THR A 39 5.70 2.54 -16.07
C THR A 39 6.39 3.52 -15.13
N GLY A 40 7.48 4.12 -15.55
CA GLY A 40 8.39 4.89 -14.69
C GLY A 40 9.32 4.01 -13.85
N ILE A 41 9.18 2.68 -13.89
CA ILE A 41 9.94 1.74 -13.05
C ILE A 41 11.33 1.51 -13.66
N ARG A 42 12.37 1.62 -12.84
CA ARG A 42 13.76 1.32 -13.20
C ARG A 42 14.25 0.03 -12.56
N GLN A 43 13.73 -0.26 -11.38
CA GLN A 43 14.08 -1.45 -10.61
C GLN A 43 12.95 -1.87 -9.68
N ARG A 44 13.06 -3.05 -9.10
CA ARG A 44 12.18 -3.57 -8.05
C ARG A 44 12.99 -4.40 -7.07
N HIS A 45 12.53 -4.44 -5.83
CA HIS A 45 13.10 -5.28 -4.79
C HIS A 45 12.36 -6.62 -4.75
N VAL A 46 13.07 -7.68 -4.43
CA VAL A 46 12.51 -9.04 -4.38
C VAL A 46 13.03 -9.75 -3.13
N ALA A 47 12.12 -10.30 -2.34
CA ALA A 47 12.43 -11.05 -1.14
C ALA A 47 13.30 -12.26 -1.46
N ALA A 48 14.32 -12.50 -0.64
CA ALA A 48 15.20 -13.65 -0.75
C ALA A 48 14.48 -14.97 -0.46
N ASP A 49 15.09 -16.08 -0.81
CA ASP A 49 14.61 -17.38 -0.37
C ASP A 49 14.66 -17.45 1.16
N GLY A 50 13.50 -17.81 1.77
CA GLY A 50 13.35 -17.84 3.23
C GLY A 50 13.00 -16.49 3.87
N GLU A 51 12.93 -15.40 3.14
CA GLU A 51 12.41 -14.13 3.59
C GLU A 51 10.92 -14.04 3.25
N PHE A 52 10.07 -14.00 4.26
CA PHE A 52 8.62 -14.09 4.13
C PHE A 52 7.94 -12.72 4.33
N THR A 53 6.65 -12.63 4.03
CA THR A 53 5.87 -11.39 4.20
C THR A 53 5.93 -10.86 5.62
N VAL A 54 5.89 -11.75 6.62
CA VAL A 54 5.99 -11.37 8.03
C VAL A 54 7.38 -10.83 8.40
N ASP A 55 8.46 -11.23 7.71
CA ASP A 55 9.81 -10.70 7.96
C ASP A 55 9.89 -9.24 7.51
N LEU A 56 9.35 -8.95 6.33
CA LEU A 56 9.27 -7.58 5.80
C LEU A 56 8.39 -6.71 6.72
N ALA A 57 7.22 -7.24 7.10
CA ALA A 57 6.28 -6.58 7.99
C ALA A 57 6.92 -6.27 9.36
N GLU A 58 7.69 -7.21 9.93
CA GLU A 58 8.39 -7.02 11.20
C GLU A 58 9.41 -5.88 11.12
N ALA A 59 10.24 -5.87 10.08
CA ALA A 59 11.27 -4.84 9.91
C ALA A 59 10.65 -3.44 9.79
N ALA A 60 9.62 -3.27 8.95
CA ALA A 60 8.89 -2.02 8.81
C ALA A 60 8.18 -1.60 10.11
N SER A 61 7.57 -2.56 10.82
CA SER A 61 6.85 -2.31 12.06
C SER A 61 7.76 -1.86 13.19
N ARG A 62 8.92 -2.50 13.35
CA ARG A 62 9.92 -2.08 14.35
C ARG A 62 10.42 -0.66 14.09
N ALA A 63 10.65 -0.30 12.82
CA ALA A 63 11.01 1.06 12.45
C ALA A 63 9.89 2.06 12.78
N ALA A 64 8.63 1.74 12.47
CA ALA A 64 7.48 2.58 12.78
C ALA A 64 7.25 2.76 14.28
N LEU A 65 7.36 1.68 15.07
CA LEU A 65 7.25 1.73 16.53
C LEU A 65 8.38 2.58 17.15
N ALA A 66 9.61 2.40 16.68
CA ALA A 66 10.75 3.22 17.12
C ALA A 66 10.55 4.70 16.79
N SER A 67 10.06 5.02 15.59
CA SER A 67 9.71 6.38 15.17
C SER A 67 8.62 6.99 16.06
N ALA A 68 7.64 6.19 16.48
CA ALA A 68 6.57 6.60 17.38
C ALA A 68 6.98 6.69 18.86
N GLY A 69 8.16 6.20 19.22
CA GLY A 69 8.59 6.08 20.62
C GLY A 69 7.77 5.09 21.44
N LEU A 70 7.22 4.06 20.78
CA LEU A 70 6.38 3.03 21.42
C LEU A 70 7.03 1.65 21.30
N SER A 71 6.75 0.79 22.30
CA SER A 71 7.13 -0.61 22.29
C SER A 71 5.94 -1.57 22.08
N SER A 72 4.71 -1.06 22.17
CA SER A 72 3.49 -1.85 22.03
C SER A 72 2.34 -1.01 21.48
N VAL A 73 1.32 -1.68 20.94
CA VAL A 73 0.06 -1.10 20.45
C VAL A 73 -1.12 -1.96 20.84
N ASP A 74 -2.32 -1.39 20.84
CA ASP A 74 -3.56 -2.10 21.22
C ASP A 74 -4.15 -2.94 20.08
N LEU A 75 -3.80 -2.60 18.81
CA LEU A 75 -4.36 -3.20 17.60
C LEU A 75 -3.27 -3.36 16.55
N ILE A 76 -3.28 -4.49 15.83
CA ILE A 76 -2.44 -4.70 14.64
C ILE A 76 -3.33 -5.07 13.45
N VAL A 77 -3.24 -4.31 12.36
CA VAL A 77 -3.92 -4.60 11.09
C VAL A 77 -2.87 -4.69 9.98
N VAL A 78 -2.80 -5.82 9.31
CA VAL A 78 -1.90 -6.03 8.17
C VAL A 78 -2.71 -6.11 6.89
N ALA A 79 -2.38 -5.28 5.92
CA ALA A 79 -2.86 -5.39 4.56
C ALA A 79 -1.89 -6.24 3.73
N THR A 80 -2.34 -7.40 3.27
CA THR A 80 -1.52 -8.28 2.44
C THR A 80 -2.39 -9.14 1.53
N THR A 81 -1.88 -9.43 0.33
CA THR A 81 -2.43 -10.38 -0.64
C THR A 81 -1.59 -11.67 -0.68
N THR A 82 -0.40 -11.60 -0.08
CA THR A 82 0.59 -12.67 -0.04
C THR A 82 0.89 -13.09 1.41
N PRO A 83 -0.12 -13.58 2.17
CA PRO A 83 0.09 -13.96 3.56
C PRO A 83 1.01 -15.18 3.66
N ASP A 84 1.75 -15.29 4.76
CA ASP A 84 2.67 -16.42 5.00
C ASP A 84 1.95 -17.77 5.08
N ARG A 85 0.71 -17.76 5.54
CA ARG A 85 -0.11 -18.96 5.79
C ARG A 85 -1.58 -18.70 5.47
N VAL A 86 -2.31 -19.77 5.25
CA VAL A 86 -3.77 -19.71 5.18
C VAL A 86 -4.36 -19.26 6.54
N PHE A 87 -3.79 -19.76 7.63
CA PHE A 87 -3.96 -19.31 9.01
C PHE A 87 -2.79 -19.81 9.87
N PRO A 88 -2.44 -19.15 11.00
CA PRO A 88 -2.97 -17.88 11.45
C PRO A 88 -2.62 -16.74 10.49
N SER A 89 -3.25 -15.57 10.67
CA SER A 89 -2.98 -14.37 9.87
C SER A 89 -1.53 -13.90 10.02
N THR A 90 -1.02 -13.19 9.03
CA THR A 90 0.30 -12.53 9.08
C THR A 90 0.36 -11.55 10.26
N ALA A 91 -0.73 -10.85 10.59
CA ALA A 91 -0.83 -9.98 11.75
C ALA A 91 -0.63 -10.74 13.09
N CYS A 92 -1.17 -11.95 13.22
CA CYS A 92 -0.93 -12.78 14.41
C CYS A 92 0.53 -13.23 14.53
N LEU A 93 1.16 -13.58 13.40
CA LEU A 93 2.58 -13.92 13.38
C LEU A 93 3.43 -12.70 13.75
N LEU A 94 3.11 -11.55 13.19
CA LEU A 94 3.77 -10.27 13.47
C LEU A 94 3.63 -9.88 14.94
N GLN A 95 2.44 -10.01 15.51
CA GLN A 95 2.17 -9.71 16.93
C GLN A 95 3.11 -10.51 17.84
N SER A 96 3.26 -11.81 17.58
CA SER A 96 4.17 -12.68 18.33
C SER A 96 5.63 -12.24 18.20
N ARG A 97 6.06 -11.88 16.98
CA ARG A 97 7.45 -11.44 16.73
C ARG A 97 7.80 -10.10 17.38
N LEU A 98 6.80 -9.23 17.51
CA LEU A 98 6.96 -7.94 18.17
C LEU A 98 6.84 -8.04 19.71
N ASP A 99 6.57 -9.23 20.24
CA ASP A 99 6.31 -9.47 21.69
C ASP A 99 5.14 -8.64 22.21
N ILE A 100 4.10 -8.46 21.37
CA ILE A 100 2.87 -7.74 21.71
C ILE A 100 1.77 -8.77 22.00
N HIS A 101 1.01 -8.60 23.08
CA HIS A 101 0.02 -9.58 23.51
C HIS A 101 -1.34 -8.96 23.86
N GLY A 102 -2.41 -9.74 23.68
CA GLY A 102 -3.75 -9.46 24.19
C GLY A 102 -4.65 -8.57 23.33
N GLY A 103 -4.10 -7.76 22.42
CA GLY A 103 -4.88 -6.97 21.47
C GLY A 103 -5.29 -7.76 20.22
N PRO A 104 -6.34 -7.32 19.47
CA PRO A 104 -6.70 -7.94 18.23
C PRO A 104 -5.60 -7.75 17.16
N ALA A 105 -5.36 -8.81 16.37
CA ALA A 105 -4.42 -8.82 15.27
C ALA A 105 -5.04 -9.62 14.11
N PHE A 106 -5.22 -9.00 12.94
CA PHE A 106 -5.85 -9.62 11.77
C PHE A 106 -5.40 -8.99 10.46
N ASP A 107 -5.53 -9.76 9.38
CA ASP A 107 -5.23 -9.31 8.03
C ASP A 107 -6.47 -8.76 7.34
N VAL A 108 -6.28 -7.80 6.44
CA VAL A 108 -7.26 -7.29 5.48
C VAL A 108 -6.72 -7.50 4.07
N GLN A 109 -7.58 -7.88 3.14
CA GLN A 109 -7.21 -8.03 1.74
C GLN A 109 -8.07 -7.12 0.86
N ALA A 110 -7.41 -6.20 0.17
CA ALA A 110 -7.96 -5.36 -0.90
C ALA A 110 -6.86 -5.00 -1.90
N VAL A 111 -5.90 -5.91 -2.08
CA VAL A 111 -4.77 -5.83 -3.00
C VAL A 111 -4.06 -4.47 -2.87
N CYS A 112 -3.87 -3.74 -3.96
CA CYS A 112 -3.16 -2.45 -3.94
C CYS A 112 -3.90 -1.33 -3.17
N ALA A 113 -5.23 -1.45 -2.93
CA ALA A 113 -5.99 -0.58 -2.05
C ALA A 113 -5.94 -1.03 -0.57
N GLY A 114 -5.30 -2.18 -0.28
CA GLY A 114 -5.33 -2.83 1.02
C GLY A 114 -4.91 -1.94 2.18
N PHE A 115 -3.87 -1.12 1.99
CA PHE A 115 -3.44 -0.18 3.04
C PHE A 115 -4.53 0.86 3.37
N MET A 116 -5.29 1.35 2.39
CA MET A 116 -6.40 2.28 2.66
C MET A 116 -7.50 1.62 3.48
N TYR A 117 -7.81 0.35 3.19
CA TYR A 117 -8.75 -0.44 3.97
C TYR A 117 -8.25 -0.67 5.40
N ALA A 118 -7.00 -1.09 5.58
CA ALA A 118 -6.40 -1.30 6.89
C ALA A 118 -6.34 -0.01 7.72
N LEU A 119 -5.99 1.11 7.09
CA LEU A 119 -5.95 2.43 7.72
C LEU A 119 -7.34 2.87 8.19
N SER A 120 -8.36 2.70 7.34
CA SER A 120 -9.75 3.01 7.67
C SER A 120 -10.26 2.15 8.83
N VAL A 121 -10.00 0.85 8.81
CA VAL A 121 -10.38 -0.06 9.90
C VAL A 121 -9.76 0.39 11.22
N ALA A 122 -8.44 0.65 11.24
CA ALA A 122 -7.75 1.09 12.45
C ALA A 122 -8.25 2.46 12.95
N ASP A 123 -8.51 3.41 12.04
CA ASP A 123 -9.11 4.70 12.36
C ASP A 123 -10.46 4.55 13.06
N HIS A 124 -11.32 3.66 12.55
CA HIS A 124 -12.63 3.39 13.16
C HIS A 124 -12.50 2.73 14.54
N PHE A 125 -11.57 1.81 14.77
CA PHE A 125 -11.31 1.24 16.10
C PHE A 125 -10.88 2.33 17.09
N ILE A 126 -10.04 3.26 16.67
CA ILE A 126 -9.60 4.37 17.52
C ILE A 126 -10.76 5.34 17.77
N LYS A 127 -11.49 5.75 16.74
CA LYS A 127 -12.65 6.66 16.88
C LYS A 127 -13.76 6.07 17.74
N ALA A 128 -13.98 4.76 17.67
CA ALA A 128 -14.94 4.05 18.53
C ALA A 128 -14.46 3.89 19.99
N GLY A 129 -13.19 4.19 20.27
CA GLY A 129 -12.63 4.08 21.63
C GLY A 129 -12.26 2.66 22.04
N THR A 130 -12.23 1.70 21.11
CA THR A 130 -11.85 0.29 21.36
C THR A 130 -10.35 0.07 21.30
N ALA A 131 -9.58 0.99 20.73
CA ALA A 131 -8.13 1.04 20.73
C ALA A 131 -7.64 2.47 20.98
N ASN A 132 -6.49 2.65 21.62
CA ASN A 132 -5.83 3.95 21.76
C ASN A 132 -4.67 4.08 20.77
N THR A 133 -4.04 2.97 20.42
CA THR A 133 -2.92 2.87 19.50
C THR A 133 -3.16 1.72 18.52
N ALA A 134 -2.73 1.90 17.28
CA ALA A 134 -2.79 0.86 16.26
C ALA A 134 -1.54 0.86 15.39
N LEU A 135 -1.07 -0.32 15.04
CA LEU A 135 -0.06 -0.55 14.02
C LEU A 135 -0.77 -0.99 12.73
N VAL A 136 -0.59 -0.21 11.67
CA VAL A 136 -1.17 -0.49 10.35
C VAL A 136 -0.03 -0.76 9.38
N VAL A 137 -0.04 -1.94 8.78
CA VAL A 137 1.05 -2.42 7.92
C VAL A 137 0.53 -2.78 6.55
N GLY A 138 1.23 -2.38 5.50
CA GLY A 138 1.10 -2.96 4.17
C GLY A 138 2.36 -3.77 3.87
N ALA A 139 2.23 -5.06 3.57
CA ALA A 139 3.38 -5.94 3.35
C ALA A 139 3.09 -6.97 2.26
N GLU A 140 4.03 -7.13 1.33
CA GLU A 140 3.85 -8.02 0.18
C GLU A 140 5.15 -8.70 -0.23
N THR A 141 5.05 -10.00 -0.53
CA THR A 141 6.00 -10.75 -1.34
C THR A 141 5.36 -11.07 -2.70
N PHE A 142 4.97 -10.01 -3.42
CA PHE A 142 4.19 -10.10 -4.64
C PHE A 142 4.93 -10.83 -5.77
N SER A 143 6.27 -10.78 -5.75
CA SER A 143 7.15 -11.49 -6.67
C SER A 143 6.89 -12.99 -6.76
N ARG A 144 6.28 -13.59 -5.72
CA ARG A 144 5.99 -15.03 -5.61
C ARG A 144 4.75 -15.47 -6.40
N ILE A 145 3.89 -14.54 -6.74
CA ILE A 145 2.69 -14.77 -7.56
C ILE A 145 2.81 -14.12 -8.95
N VAL A 146 4.00 -13.67 -9.33
CA VAL A 146 4.30 -13.13 -10.67
C VAL A 146 4.82 -14.25 -11.57
N ASN A 147 4.26 -14.35 -12.77
CA ASN A 147 4.86 -15.16 -13.83
C ASN A 147 6.03 -14.37 -14.46
N TRP A 148 7.25 -14.72 -14.12
CA TRP A 148 8.47 -14.05 -14.60
C TRP A 148 8.72 -14.17 -16.11
N ASN A 149 7.92 -14.99 -16.82
CA ASN A 149 7.93 -15.08 -18.28
C ASN A 149 6.85 -14.23 -18.95
N ASP A 150 5.96 -13.61 -18.17
CA ASP A 150 4.92 -12.72 -18.65
C ASP A 150 5.40 -11.26 -18.57
N ARG A 151 5.70 -10.67 -19.73
CA ARG A 151 6.18 -9.29 -19.84
C ARG A 151 5.18 -8.25 -19.30
N ASP A 152 3.89 -8.53 -19.36
CA ASP A 152 2.86 -7.55 -19.00
C ASP A 152 2.76 -7.37 -17.46
N THR A 153 3.20 -8.34 -16.69
CA THR A 153 3.14 -8.32 -15.22
C THR A 153 4.51 -8.28 -14.55
N CYS A 154 5.51 -9.03 -15.01
CA CYS A 154 6.80 -9.17 -14.32
C CYS A 154 7.64 -7.87 -14.30
N VAL A 155 7.38 -6.95 -15.21
CA VAL A 155 8.06 -5.65 -15.26
C VAL A 155 7.53 -4.66 -14.21
N LEU A 156 6.42 -4.96 -13.54
CA LEU A 156 5.73 -4.05 -12.64
C LEU A 156 6.05 -4.30 -11.17
N PHE A 157 5.86 -5.53 -10.72
CA PHE A 157 5.72 -5.85 -9.31
C PHE A 157 7.05 -6.07 -8.59
N GLY A 158 7.08 -5.65 -7.33
CA GLY A 158 8.15 -5.89 -6.38
C GLY A 158 7.60 -6.17 -4.98
N ASP A 159 8.52 -6.43 -4.04
CA ASP A 159 8.25 -6.79 -2.67
C ASP A 159 8.65 -5.65 -1.73
N GLY A 160 8.01 -5.59 -0.58
CA GLY A 160 8.33 -4.62 0.45
C GLY A 160 7.28 -4.54 1.55
N ALA A 161 7.56 -3.75 2.56
CA ALA A 161 6.62 -3.43 3.62
C ALA A 161 6.75 -1.98 4.05
N GLY A 162 5.61 -1.37 4.37
CA GLY A 162 5.55 -0.09 5.04
C GLY A 162 4.56 -0.15 6.20
N ALA A 163 4.80 0.64 7.24
CA ALA A 163 3.98 0.64 8.44
C ALA A 163 3.78 2.06 8.98
N VAL A 164 2.62 2.29 9.57
CA VAL A 164 2.35 3.50 10.36
C VAL A 164 1.83 3.12 11.74
N VAL A 165 2.15 3.95 12.74
CA VAL A 165 1.56 3.86 14.06
C VAL A 165 0.54 4.98 14.20
N LEU A 166 -0.70 4.61 14.51
CA LEU A 166 -1.78 5.53 14.86
C LEU A 166 -1.92 5.66 16.37
N ARG A 167 -2.29 6.85 16.82
CA ARG A 167 -2.66 7.12 18.20
C ARG A 167 -3.91 7.98 18.27
N ALA A 168 -4.76 7.69 19.28
CA ALA A 168 -5.90 8.52 19.62
C ALA A 168 -5.46 9.93 20.03
N ASP A 169 -6.13 10.92 19.47
CA ASP A 169 -5.87 12.35 19.79
C ASP A 169 -7.17 13.13 19.84
N THR A 170 -7.15 14.31 20.44
CA THR A 170 -8.23 15.30 20.42
C THR A 170 -8.10 16.26 19.25
N THR A 171 -6.90 16.33 18.65
CA THR A 171 -6.61 17.10 17.44
C THR A 171 -6.81 16.22 16.20
N PRO A 172 -7.45 16.71 15.14
CA PRO A 172 -7.61 15.95 13.90
C PRO A 172 -6.26 15.52 13.31
N GLY A 173 -6.20 14.26 12.88
CA GLY A 173 -5.13 13.69 12.07
C GLY A 173 -5.77 13.11 10.82
N ILE A 174 -6.35 11.89 10.87
CA ILE A 174 -7.16 11.36 9.78
C ILE A 174 -8.51 12.06 9.79
N LEU A 175 -8.77 12.87 8.77
CA LEU A 175 -9.99 13.65 8.60
C LEU A 175 -11.12 12.75 8.10
N SER A 176 -10.88 12.04 6.99
CA SER A 176 -11.85 11.11 6.41
C SER A 176 -11.18 9.94 5.70
N THR A 177 -11.91 8.84 5.56
CA THR A 177 -11.52 7.67 4.77
C THR A 177 -12.70 7.25 3.90
N HIS A 178 -12.43 6.88 2.64
CA HIS A 178 -13.41 6.53 1.62
C HIS A 178 -13.01 5.21 1.00
N LEU A 179 -13.88 4.20 1.03
CA LEU A 179 -13.59 2.85 0.57
C LEU A 179 -14.69 2.35 -0.36
N HIS A 180 -14.29 1.75 -1.46
CA HIS A 180 -15.20 1.25 -2.49
C HIS A 180 -14.72 -0.06 -3.09
N ALA A 181 -15.67 -0.87 -3.56
CA ALA A 181 -15.39 -2.08 -4.33
C ALA A 181 -16.44 -2.27 -5.44
N ASP A 182 -16.02 -2.92 -6.53
CA ASP A 182 -16.91 -3.35 -7.60
C ASP A 182 -16.46 -4.72 -8.10
N GLY A 183 -17.18 -5.75 -7.71
CA GLY A 183 -16.88 -7.15 -8.01
C GLY A 183 -17.13 -7.54 -9.48
N ASP A 184 -17.81 -6.72 -10.27
CA ASP A 184 -18.03 -6.99 -11.70
C ASP A 184 -16.73 -6.98 -12.52
N TYR A 185 -15.65 -6.43 -11.93
CA TYR A 185 -14.32 -6.37 -12.54
C TYR A 185 -13.32 -7.40 -11.97
N ALA A 186 -13.80 -8.43 -11.27
CA ALA A 186 -12.95 -9.42 -10.59
C ALA A 186 -11.89 -10.04 -11.52
N GLU A 187 -12.27 -10.32 -12.78
CA GLU A 187 -11.41 -10.95 -13.77
C GLU A 187 -10.38 -10.00 -14.43
N CYS A 188 -10.43 -8.69 -14.12
CA CYS A 188 -9.52 -7.73 -14.74
C CYS A 188 -8.14 -7.66 -14.09
N LEU A 189 -8.04 -8.01 -12.81
CA LEU A 189 -6.78 -8.08 -12.07
C LEU A 189 -6.95 -9.07 -10.91
N HIS A 190 -6.44 -10.28 -11.07
CA HIS A 190 -6.67 -11.37 -10.13
C HIS A 190 -5.58 -12.44 -10.19
N VAL A 191 -5.61 -13.34 -9.22
CA VAL A 191 -4.98 -14.66 -9.31
C VAL A 191 -6.11 -15.67 -9.42
N PRO A 192 -6.26 -16.42 -10.54
CA PRO A 192 -7.46 -17.22 -10.82
C PRO A 192 -7.61 -18.43 -9.90
N HIS A 193 -6.56 -18.79 -9.16
CA HIS A 193 -6.51 -19.99 -8.35
C HIS A 193 -6.24 -19.69 -6.88
N GLY A 194 -7.06 -20.28 -6.03
CA GLY A 194 -6.95 -20.20 -4.58
C GLY A 194 -7.15 -21.57 -3.92
N VAL A 195 -7.01 -21.61 -2.60
CA VAL A 195 -7.08 -22.85 -1.82
C VAL A 195 -8.41 -23.59 -2.02
N SER A 196 -9.55 -22.87 -2.19
CA SER A 196 -10.87 -23.46 -2.28
C SER A 196 -11.27 -23.91 -3.68
N ASN A 197 -10.77 -23.26 -4.74
CA ASN A 197 -11.17 -23.54 -6.11
C ASN A 197 -10.16 -24.39 -6.88
N ASN A 198 -8.85 -24.23 -6.63
CA ASN A 198 -7.80 -25.00 -7.30
C ASN A 198 -6.53 -25.11 -6.45
N LEU A 199 -6.57 -25.94 -5.40
CA LEU A 199 -5.43 -26.18 -4.54
C LEU A 199 -4.22 -26.76 -5.30
N ALA A 200 -4.46 -27.55 -6.37
CA ALA A 200 -3.38 -28.16 -7.15
C ALA A 200 -2.50 -27.10 -7.82
N SER A 201 -3.08 -26.06 -8.43
CA SER A 201 -2.31 -24.97 -9.03
C SER A 201 -1.54 -24.16 -7.98
N VAL A 202 -2.13 -23.94 -6.81
CA VAL A 202 -1.44 -23.23 -5.70
C VAL A 202 -0.23 -24.03 -5.22
N THR A 203 -0.37 -25.34 -5.00
CA THR A 203 0.71 -26.21 -4.54
C THR A 203 1.77 -26.45 -5.61
N ALA A 204 1.41 -26.39 -6.89
CA ALA A 204 2.35 -26.47 -8.01
C ALA A 204 3.10 -25.16 -8.27
N GLY A 205 2.76 -24.06 -7.58
CA GLY A 205 3.37 -22.73 -7.80
C GLY A 205 3.03 -22.12 -9.16
N THR A 206 1.85 -22.44 -9.71
CA THR A 206 1.39 -21.94 -11.03
C THR A 206 0.19 -20.99 -10.92
N ALA A 207 -0.16 -20.57 -9.72
CA ALA A 207 -1.19 -19.57 -9.44
C ALA A 207 -0.59 -18.16 -9.57
N TYR A 208 -0.56 -17.62 -10.78
CA TYR A 208 0.04 -16.33 -11.08
C TYR A 208 -1.02 -15.24 -11.26
N VAL A 209 -0.59 -14.00 -11.03
CA VAL A 209 -1.40 -12.81 -11.30
C VAL A 209 -1.64 -12.65 -12.80
N GLU A 210 -2.90 -12.39 -13.15
CA GLU A 210 -3.35 -12.04 -14.49
C GLU A 210 -3.92 -10.62 -14.50
N MET A 211 -3.67 -9.86 -15.59
CA MET A 211 -4.04 -8.45 -15.63
C MET A 211 -4.50 -8.00 -17.03
N ALA A 212 -5.72 -7.47 -17.12
CA ALA A 212 -6.21 -6.72 -18.27
C ALA A 212 -5.75 -5.27 -18.21
N GLY A 213 -4.46 -5.01 -18.51
CA GLY A 213 -3.77 -3.76 -18.21
C GLY A 213 -4.45 -2.48 -18.73
N ARG A 214 -5.13 -2.53 -19.91
CA ARG A 214 -5.85 -1.37 -20.45
C ARG A 214 -7.07 -1.00 -19.61
N GLU A 215 -7.83 -2.01 -19.17
CA GLU A 215 -9.03 -1.82 -18.36
C GLU A 215 -8.64 -1.35 -16.95
N VAL A 216 -7.65 -1.99 -16.34
CA VAL A 216 -7.07 -1.58 -15.05
C VAL A 216 -6.63 -0.10 -15.10
N PHE A 217 -5.88 0.31 -16.14
CA PHE A 217 -5.44 1.69 -16.29
C PHE A 217 -6.61 2.67 -16.38
N ARG A 218 -7.60 2.37 -17.26
CA ARG A 218 -8.77 3.22 -17.48
C ARG A 218 -9.56 3.42 -16.19
N MET A 219 -9.84 2.34 -15.49
CA MET A 219 -10.62 2.35 -14.25
C MET A 219 -9.86 3.00 -13.10
N ALA A 220 -8.55 2.75 -12.97
CA ALA A 220 -7.73 3.38 -11.94
C ALA A 220 -7.78 4.92 -12.08
N VAL A 221 -7.53 5.47 -13.27
CA VAL A 221 -7.57 6.92 -13.50
C VAL A 221 -8.94 7.50 -13.21
N GLN A 222 -10.02 6.79 -13.55
CA GLN A 222 -11.38 7.23 -13.27
C GLN A 222 -11.66 7.22 -11.78
N LYS A 223 -11.47 6.06 -11.11
CA LYS A 223 -11.89 5.83 -9.72
C LYS A 223 -11.05 6.60 -8.71
N MET A 224 -9.75 6.70 -8.93
CA MET A 224 -8.91 7.55 -8.10
C MET A 224 -9.32 9.02 -8.19
N GLY A 225 -9.70 9.48 -9.39
CA GLY A 225 -10.22 10.84 -9.51
C GLY A 225 -11.61 11.05 -8.88
N GLU A 226 -12.46 10.03 -8.79
CA GLU A 226 -13.74 10.10 -8.07
C GLU A 226 -13.50 10.21 -6.55
N VAL A 227 -12.55 9.42 -6.01
CA VAL A 227 -12.16 9.47 -4.58
C VAL A 227 -11.58 10.83 -4.18
N VAL A 228 -10.84 11.48 -5.07
CA VAL A 228 -10.36 12.86 -4.84
C VAL A 228 -11.52 13.82 -4.56
N GLU A 229 -12.52 13.85 -5.46
CA GLU A 229 -13.68 14.73 -5.30
C GLU A 229 -14.46 14.38 -4.02
N GLU A 230 -14.68 13.09 -3.77
CA GLU A 230 -15.37 12.63 -2.56
C GLU A 230 -14.66 13.06 -1.27
N ALA A 231 -13.33 12.95 -1.23
CA ALA A 231 -12.54 13.35 -0.06
C ALA A 231 -12.60 14.89 0.16
N LEU A 232 -12.57 15.68 -0.90
CA LEU A 232 -12.70 17.13 -0.83
C LEU A 232 -14.09 17.53 -0.35
N ASP A 233 -15.14 17.00 -0.97
CA ASP A 233 -16.54 17.30 -0.63
C ASP A 233 -16.86 16.94 0.83
N ALA A 234 -16.41 15.76 1.29
CA ALA A 234 -16.65 15.29 2.66
C ALA A 234 -16.00 16.19 3.72
N ASN A 235 -14.97 16.94 3.36
CA ASN A 235 -14.25 17.81 4.29
C ASN A 235 -14.47 19.31 4.02
N GLY A 236 -15.28 19.66 3.00
CA GLY A 236 -15.54 21.06 2.62
C GLY A 236 -14.28 21.78 2.16
N LEU A 237 -13.42 21.08 1.43
CA LEU A 237 -12.13 21.56 0.94
C LEU A 237 -12.12 21.71 -0.58
N GLU A 238 -11.23 22.57 -1.05
CA GLU A 238 -10.93 22.74 -2.47
C GLU A 238 -9.61 22.01 -2.82
N ARG A 239 -9.34 21.83 -4.11
CA ARG A 239 -8.11 21.14 -4.57
C ARG A 239 -6.82 21.83 -4.12
N GLU A 240 -6.89 23.16 -4.04
CA GLU A 240 -5.80 24.03 -3.62
C GLU A 240 -5.46 23.89 -2.12
N ASP A 241 -6.34 23.26 -1.33
CA ASP A 241 -6.13 22.96 0.09
C ASP A 241 -5.29 21.71 0.32
N ILE A 242 -5.00 20.93 -0.73
CA ILE A 242 -4.17 19.72 -0.65
C ILE A 242 -2.70 20.08 -0.88
N ASP A 243 -1.86 19.79 0.10
CA ASP A 243 -0.42 20.07 0.03
C ASP A 243 0.33 18.95 -0.66
N TRP A 244 -0.06 17.70 -0.43
CA TRP A 244 0.63 16.52 -0.95
C TRP A 244 -0.31 15.42 -1.42
N LEU A 245 0.05 14.76 -2.51
CA LEU A 245 -0.54 13.51 -2.96
C LEU A 245 0.43 12.36 -2.68
N VAL A 246 -0.02 11.34 -1.96
CA VAL A 246 0.72 10.09 -1.68
C VAL A 246 -0.06 8.92 -2.31
N PRO A 247 0.08 8.70 -3.62
CA PRO A 247 -0.69 7.70 -4.33
C PRO A 247 -0.06 6.32 -4.25
N HIS A 248 -0.86 5.30 -4.53
CA HIS A 248 -0.34 3.97 -4.88
C HIS A 248 0.66 4.06 -6.03
N GLN A 249 1.81 3.42 -5.88
CA GLN A 249 2.96 3.49 -6.78
C GLN A 249 2.90 2.41 -7.88
N ALA A 250 1.78 2.37 -8.62
CA ALA A 250 1.59 1.37 -9.68
C ALA A 250 2.32 1.70 -10.97
N ASN A 251 2.20 2.96 -11.39
CA ASN A 251 2.62 3.43 -12.72
C ASN A 251 2.64 4.95 -12.74
N ILE A 252 3.73 5.54 -13.21
CA ILE A 252 3.90 7.00 -13.27
C ILE A 252 2.79 7.70 -14.06
N ARG A 253 2.24 7.04 -15.09
CA ARG A 253 1.19 7.62 -15.95
C ARG A 253 -0.16 7.73 -15.22
N ILE A 254 -0.49 6.75 -14.36
CA ILE A 254 -1.68 6.81 -13.49
C ILE A 254 -1.49 7.93 -12.47
N ILE A 255 -0.34 7.95 -11.79
CA ILE A 255 0.02 8.97 -10.79
C ILE A 255 -0.09 10.38 -11.39
N ALA A 256 0.51 10.61 -12.55
CA ALA A 256 0.45 11.91 -13.23
C ALA A 256 -0.98 12.29 -13.66
N ALA A 257 -1.82 11.32 -14.04
CA ALA A 257 -3.21 11.58 -14.40
C ALA A 257 -4.04 12.03 -13.19
N THR A 258 -3.82 11.46 -12.02
CA THR A 258 -4.48 11.87 -10.77
C THR A 258 -3.97 13.24 -10.31
N ALA A 259 -2.66 13.46 -10.28
CA ALA A 259 -2.07 14.76 -9.96
C ALA A 259 -2.65 15.88 -10.85
N LYS A 260 -2.84 15.60 -12.13
CA LYS A 260 -3.48 16.54 -13.08
C LYS A 260 -4.94 16.85 -12.70
N LYS A 261 -5.72 15.87 -12.24
CA LYS A 261 -7.10 16.08 -11.76
C LYS A 261 -7.15 16.97 -10.53
N LEU A 262 -6.22 16.78 -9.60
CA LEU A 262 -6.01 17.65 -8.43
C LEU A 262 -5.47 19.03 -8.80
N LYS A 263 -5.00 19.24 -10.02
CA LYS A 263 -4.19 20.40 -10.43
C LYS A 263 -2.93 20.57 -9.56
N LEU A 264 -2.44 19.48 -9.00
CA LEU A 264 -1.26 19.45 -8.14
C LEU A 264 0.01 19.29 -9.01
N PRO A 265 1.04 20.12 -8.82
CA PRO A 265 2.29 19.95 -9.54
C PRO A 265 3.04 18.70 -9.07
N MET A 266 3.81 18.08 -9.96
CA MET A 266 4.46 16.79 -9.69
C MET A 266 5.50 16.83 -8.56
N ASP A 267 6.01 17.98 -8.19
CA ASP A 267 6.89 18.17 -7.02
C ASP A 267 6.16 18.13 -5.67
N ARG A 268 4.82 18.08 -5.70
CA ARG A 268 3.94 17.84 -4.56
C ARG A 268 3.32 16.42 -4.58
N VAL A 269 3.86 15.54 -5.40
CA VAL A 269 3.47 14.13 -5.47
C VAL A 269 4.64 13.28 -4.98
N VAL A 270 4.37 12.44 -4.01
CA VAL A 270 5.39 11.50 -3.53
C VAL A 270 5.60 10.40 -4.56
N LEU A 271 6.82 10.25 -5.04
CA LEU A 271 7.20 9.29 -6.05
C LEU A 271 8.30 8.37 -5.52
N THR A 272 8.01 7.06 -5.54
CA THR A 272 8.96 5.98 -5.23
C THR A 272 8.92 4.87 -6.28
N VAL A 273 8.01 4.97 -7.24
CA VAL A 273 7.73 3.94 -8.24
C VAL A 273 8.97 3.55 -9.06
N ALA A 274 9.87 4.50 -9.32
CA ALA A 274 11.08 4.24 -10.09
C ALA A 274 12.01 3.22 -9.41
N GLU A 275 12.15 3.33 -8.10
CA GLU A 275 13.10 2.55 -7.30
C GLU A 275 12.46 1.34 -6.63
N HIS A 276 11.17 1.42 -6.28
CA HIS A 276 10.48 0.35 -5.54
C HIS A 276 9.69 -0.58 -6.46
N GLY A 277 9.29 -0.12 -7.66
CA GLY A 277 8.27 -0.80 -8.46
C GLY A 277 6.89 -0.72 -7.81
N ASN A 278 5.98 -1.59 -8.25
CA ASN A 278 4.66 -1.75 -7.66
C ASN A 278 4.71 -2.79 -6.55
N THR A 279 4.70 -2.36 -5.30
CA THR A 279 4.70 -3.21 -4.11
C THR A 279 3.29 -3.42 -3.52
N SER A 280 2.24 -3.33 -4.36
CA SER A 280 0.84 -3.55 -3.98
C SER A 280 0.44 -2.79 -2.70
N ALA A 281 -0.07 -3.46 -1.65
CA ALA A 281 -0.49 -2.83 -0.39
C ALA A 281 0.63 -2.09 0.35
N ALA A 282 1.89 -2.45 0.13
CA ALA A 282 3.03 -1.80 0.79
C ALA A 282 3.37 -0.44 0.18
N SER A 283 2.92 -0.12 -1.04
CA SER A 283 3.43 1.02 -1.81
C SER A 283 3.14 2.37 -1.16
N ILE A 284 1.94 2.59 -0.64
CA ILE A 284 1.55 3.86 -0.01
C ILE A 284 2.32 4.08 1.29
N PRO A 285 2.36 3.14 2.26
CA PRO A 285 3.09 3.36 3.49
C PRO A 285 4.61 3.43 3.29
N LEU A 286 5.17 2.73 2.28
CA LEU A 286 6.57 2.91 1.86
C LEU A 286 6.82 4.33 1.37
N ALA A 287 5.98 4.85 0.49
CA ALA A 287 6.09 6.21 -0.04
C ALA A 287 5.94 7.26 1.06
N LEU A 288 4.98 7.05 1.97
CA LEU A 288 4.75 7.93 3.12
C LEU A 288 5.98 8.01 4.03
N ASP A 289 6.58 6.88 4.37
CA ASP A 289 7.79 6.83 5.22
C ASP A 289 9.00 7.48 4.54
N VAL A 290 9.17 7.26 3.23
CA VAL A 290 10.25 7.91 2.46
C VAL A 290 10.11 9.43 2.49
N ALA A 291 8.91 9.97 2.24
CA ALA A 291 8.66 11.40 2.24
C ALA A 291 8.80 12.00 3.66
N ALA A 292 8.27 11.30 4.68
CA ALA A 292 8.42 11.73 6.07
C ALA A 292 9.89 11.82 6.49
N ARG A 293 10.71 10.83 6.16
CA ARG A 293 12.16 10.83 6.45
C ARG A 293 12.95 11.88 5.67
N ARG A 294 12.50 12.26 4.48
CA ARG A 294 13.08 13.38 3.71
C ARG A 294 12.75 14.75 4.33
N GLY A 295 11.74 14.81 5.21
CA GLY A 295 11.21 16.06 5.73
C GLY A 295 10.41 16.84 4.69
N ASP A 296 9.78 16.12 3.74
CA ASP A 296 8.96 16.73 2.70
C ASP A 296 7.70 17.36 3.31
N PHE A 297 7.13 16.74 4.35
CA PHE A 297 5.91 17.18 5.00
C PHE A 297 6.18 18.16 6.15
N ARG A 298 5.34 19.18 6.27
CA ARG A 298 5.33 20.15 7.36
C ARG A 298 4.16 19.90 8.29
N ASP A 299 4.28 20.36 9.53
CA ASP A 299 3.17 20.34 10.48
C ASP A 299 1.98 21.14 9.92
N GLY A 300 0.82 20.50 9.83
CA GLY A 300 -0.40 21.07 9.26
C GLY A 300 -0.60 20.79 7.78
N ASP A 301 0.36 20.20 7.05
CA ASP A 301 0.15 19.83 5.65
C ASP A 301 -1.00 18.81 5.50
N ARG A 302 -1.84 19.00 4.50
CA ARG A 302 -2.91 18.08 4.14
C ARG A 302 -2.45 17.12 3.07
N LEU A 303 -2.46 15.84 3.43
CA LEU A 303 -2.04 14.74 2.58
C LEU A 303 -3.27 13.97 2.10
N LEU A 304 -3.39 13.79 0.80
CA LEU A 304 -4.34 12.86 0.20
C LEU A 304 -3.61 11.57 -0.16
N LEU A 305 -4.00 10.46 0.48
CA LEU A 305 -3.56 9.11 0.17
C LEU A 305 -4.62 8.45 -0.68
N GLU A 306 -4.23 7.69 -1.71
CA GLU A 306 -5.18 6.98 -2.56
C GLU A 306 -4.60 5.70 -3.15
N GLY A 307 -5.46 4.68 -3.31
CA GLY A 307 -5.10 3.38 -3.86
C GLY A 307 -6.20 2.75 -4.68
N PHE A 308 -5.78 1.97 -5.68
CA PHE A 308 -6.66 1.19 -6.54
C PHE A 308 -6.03 -0.19 -6.79
N GLY A 309 -6.83 -1.24 -6.70
CA GLY A 309 -6.36 -2.63 -6.80
C GLY A 309 -7.37 -3.59 -7.37
N GLY A 310 -6.95 -4.85 -7.48
CA GLY A 310 -7.81 -5.95 -7.91
C GLY A 310 -9.10 -6.04 -7.10
N GLY A 311 -10.16 -6.49 -7.75
CA GLY A 311 -11.47 -6.61 -7.17
C GLY A 311 -12.60 -6.09 -8.09
N PHE A 312 -12.71 -4.86 -8.61
CA PHE A 312 -11.79 -3.81 -8.19
C PHE A 312 -12.11 -3.33 -6.78
N THR A 313 -11.07 -2.90 -6.11
CA THR A 313 -11.14 -2.17 -4.84
C THR A 313 -10.41 -0.83 -4.98
N TRP A 314 -10.94 0.23 -4.37
CA TRP A 314 -10.25 1.52 -4.33
C TRP A 314 -10.62 2.28 -3.07
N GLY A 315 -9.82 3.27 -2.75
CA GLY A 315 -10.10 4.14 -1.62
C GLY A 315 -9.07 5.22 -1.45
N GLY A 316 -9.42 6.19 -0.61
CA GLY A 316 -8.55 7.28 -0.21
C GLY A 316 -8.70 7.65 1.25
N ALA A 317 -7.73 8.37 1.75
CA ALA A 317 -7.76 8.99 3.06
C ALA A 317 -7.21 10.40 2.97
N LEU A 318 -7.94 11.35 3.54
CA LEU A 318 -7.46 12.69 3.75
C LEU A 318 -6.99 12.82 5.19
N LEU A 319 -5.79 13.31 5.38
CA LEU A 319 -5.23 13.51 6.70
C LEU A 319 -4.46 14.84 6.80
N GLU A 320 -4.36 15.34 8.01
CA GLU A 320 -3.50 16.47 8.37
C GLU A 320 -2.24 15.90 9.02
N TRP A 321 -1.08 16.18 8.42
CA TRP A 321 0.20 15.73 8.95
C TRP A 321 0.55 16.52 10.21
N ARG A 322 0.94 15.83 11.27
CA ARG A 322 1.33 16.42 12.53
C ARG A 322 2.61 15.76 13.04
N THR A 323 3.60 16.55 13.32
CA THR A 323 4.90 16.12 13.89
C THR A 323 4.85 16.04 15.41
#